data_87e3883a0f7f969c9bc2c01ef5538a3e
#
_entry.id   87e3883a0f7f969c9bc2c01ef5538a3e
#
_cell.length_a   1.000
_cell.length_b   1.000
_cell.length_c   1.000
_cell.angle_alpha   90.00
_cell.angle_beta   90.00
_cell.angle_gamma   90.00
#
_symmetry.space_group_name_H-M   'P 1'
#
loop_
_entity.id
_entity.type
_entity.pdbx_description
1 polymer ?
#
loop_
_entity_poly.entity_id
_entity_poly.type
_entity_poly.pdbx_seq_one_letter_code
_entity_poly.pdbx_strand_id
1 'polypeptide(L)'
;MNKLTRFFASSVIASTVFASASFAVNADELSNRDKAVAVISSIETGDQNAISYINPNKYIQHNLAVADGLAGFGEVMKMLPGGSAKAKVIRTIQDGEYVALHTEYDFFGPKAGFDIFRFEDGLIVEHWDNLQDVAKPNPSDRTQFDGATEITDVNKTDENKAIVSDFVQTILMKGDMSQISKFIGDKDSDYIQHNVAVADGLSGLGVALKQLAEAGMPMVYSKNHLIIGEGNFVLSVSEGQFMNQHVAFYDLFRVDNDKIVEHWDTIEAIPPKSEWKNGNGKFGFK
;
A
#
# COMPACT_ATOMS: atom_id res chain seq x y z
N MET A 1 39.22 -60.67 -56.67
CA MET A 1 38.37 -61.21 -55.60
C MET A 1 38.58 -60.32 -54.38
N ASN A 2 37.77 -59.22 -54.21
CA ASN A 2 37.92 -58.33 -53.06
C ASN A 2 36.59 -58.30 -52.33
N LYS A 3 36.60 -58.71 -51.06
CA LYS A 3 35.41 -58.65 -50.15
C LYS A 3 35.32 -57.24 -49.54
N LEU A 4 34.23 -56.58 -49.80
CA LEU A 4 33.85 -55.35 -49.09
C LEU A 4 33.20 -55.72 -47.74
N THR A 5 33.83 -55.26 -46.67
CA THR A 5 33.25 -55.32 -45.31
C THR A 5 32.45 -54.03 -45.05
N ARG A 6 31.15 -54.14 -44.82
CA ARG A 6 30.29 -53.03 -44.43
C ARG A 6 30.30 -52.89 -42.91
N PHE A 7 30.69 -51.72 -42.39
CA PHE A 7 30.53 -51.36 -41.03
C PHE A 7 29.11 -50.69 -40.86
N PHE A 8 28.29 -51.26 -39.99
CA PHE A 8 27.08 -50.66 -39.52
C PHE A 8 27.42 -49.84 -38.28
N ALA A 9 27.23 -48.50 -38.34
CA ALA A 9 27.26 -47.62 -37.17
C ALA A 9 25.84 -47.52 -36.60
N SER A 10 25.66 -48.06 -35.39
CA SER A 10 24.42 -47.91 -34.65
C SER A 10 24.43 -46.58 -33.88
N SER A 11 23.62 -45.61 -34.31
CA SER A 11 23.40 -44.37 -33.58
C SER A 11 22.38 -44.64 -32.47
N VAL A 12 22.80 -44.53 -31.21
CA VAL A 12 21.91 -44.52 -30.04
C VAL A 12 21.43 -43.10 -29.86
N ILE A 13 20.15 -42.86 -30.12
CA ILE A 13 19.46 -41.58 -29.80
C ILE A 13 19.03 -41.69 -28.34
N ALA A 14 19.70 -40.95 -27.45
CA ALA A 14 19.27 -40.77 -26.07
C ALA A 14 18.15 -39.72 -26.04
N SER A 15 16.92 -40.17 -25.88
CA SER A 15 15.76 -39.28 -25.65
C SER A 15 15.75 -38.83 -24.22
N THR A 16 16.16 -37.57 -23.95
CA THR A 16 15.98 -36.92 -22.67
C THR A 16 14.52 -36.52 -22.52
N VAL A 17 13.80 -37.22 -21.67
CA VAL A 17 12.44 -36.85 -21.23
C VAL A 17 12.58 -35.72 -20.23
N PHE A 18 12.27 -34.50 -20.63
CA PHE A 18 12.02 -33.39 -19.68
C PHE A 18 10.67 -33.65 -18.98
N ALA A 19 10.73 -34.05 -17.73
CA ALA A 19 9.55 -34.06 -16.87
C ALA A 19 9.20 -32.61 -16.53
N SER A 20 8.21 -32.06 -17.21
CA SER A 20 7.57 -30.79 -16.82
C SER A 20 6.81 -31.04 -15.52
N ALA A 21 7.36 -30.61 -14.41
CA ALA A 21 6.60 -30.53 -13.16
C ALA A 21 5.52 -29.45 -13.33
N SER A 22 4.30 -29.87 -13.66
CA SER A 22 3.13 -29.02 -13.58
C SER A 22 2.85 -28.80 -12.09
N PHE A 23 3.14 -27.62 -11.57
CA PHE A 23 2.60 -27.20 -10.28
C PHE A 23 1.09 -27.05 -10.48
N ALA A 24 0.33 -28.00 -9.98
CA ALA A 24 -1.11 -27.83 -9.83
C ALA A 24 -1.32 -26.71 -8.80
N VAL A 25 -1.72 -25.55 -9.25
CA VAL A 25 -2.27 -24.51 -8.36
C VAL A 25 -3.55 -25.13 -7.79
N ASN A 26 -3.55 -25.40 -6.49
CA ASN A 26 -4.75 -25.81 -5.78
C ASN A 26 -5.74 -24.64 -5.89
N ALA A 27 -6.86 -24.87 -6.58
CA ALA A 27 -7.92 -23.87 -6.77
C ALA A 27 -8.65 -23.47 -5.47
N ASP A 28 -8.30 -24.10 -4.34
CA ASP A 28 -8.96 -23.90 -3.04
C ASP A 28 -8.14 -23.04 -2.06
N GLU A 29 -6.94 -22.58 -2.42
CA GLU A 29 -6.16 -21.71 -1.53
C GLU A 29 -6.40 -20.24 -1.86
N LEU A 30 -6.87 -19.46 -0.85
CA LEU A 30 -7.09 -18.02 -0.97
C LEU A 30 -5.79 -17.30 -1.39
N SER A 31 -5.94 -16.31 -2.27
CA SER A 31 -4.83 -15.42 -2.62
C SER A 31 -4.33 -14.63 -1.40
N ASN A 32 -3.09 -14.11 -1.46
CA ASN A 32 -2.59 -13.23 -0.41
C ASN A 32 -3.49 -12.00 -0.20
N ARG A 33 -4.06 -11.48 -1.29
CA ARG A 33 -5.06 -10.39 -1.25
C ARG A 33 -6.29 -10.80 -0.44
N ASP A 34 -6.89 -11.96 -0.74
CA ASP A 34 -8.09 -12.42 -0.05
C ASP A 34 -7.82 -12.68 1.44
N LYS A 35 -6.64 -13.23 1.78
CA LYS A 35 -6.20 -13.43 3.16
C LYS A 35 -6.06 -12.10 3.91
N ALA A 36 -5.44 -11.08 3.30
CA ALA A 36 -5.31 -9.74 3.88
C ALA A 36 -6.68 -9.09 4.12
N VAL A 37 -7.57 -9.16 3.12
CA VAL A 37 -8.96 -8.68 3.24
C VAL A 37 -9.70 -9.42 4.35
N ALA A 38 -9.55 -10.75 4.46
CA ALA A 38 -10.18 -11.53 5.51
C ALA A 38 -9.70 -11.12 6.92
N VAL A 39 -8.39 -10.86 7.09
CA VAL A 39 -7.83 -10.41 8.37
C VAL A 39 -8.40 -9.04 8.76
N ILE A 40 -8.45 -8.07 7.86
CA ILE A 40 -9.05 -6.76 8.16
C ILE A 40 -10.57 -6.90 8.40
N SER A 41 -11.28 -7.65 7.58
CA SER A 41 -12.73 -7.87 7.75
C SER A 41 -13.07 -8.58 9.05
N SER A 42 -12.12 -9.35 9.64
CA SER A 42 -12.32 -10.01 10.93
C SER A 42 -12.52 -9.04 12.10
N ILE A 43 -12.07 -7.80 11.96
CA ILE A 43 -12.33 -6.70 12.91
C ILE A 43 -13.84 -6.47 13.07
N GLU A 44 -14.60 -6.52 11.97
CA GLU A 44 -16.05 -6.35 11.97
C GLU A 44 -16.78 -7.68 12.23
N THR A 45 -16.34 -8.76 11.57
CA THR A 45 -17.06 -10.03 11.59
C THR A 45 -16.77 -10.89 12.82
N GLY A 46 -15.63 -10.67 13.48
CA GLY A 46 -15.15 -11.52 14.57
C GLY A 46 -14.70 -12.90 14.10
N ASP A 47 -14.47 -13.12 12.80
CA ASP A 47 -14.07 -14.41 12.25
C ASP A 47 -12.67 -14.81 12.71
N GLN A 48 -12.62 -15.78 13.63
CA GLN A 48 -11.39 -16.31 14.19
C GLN A 48 -10.55 -17.12 13.19
N ASN A 49 -11.15 -17.60 12.08
CA ASN A 49 -10.41 -18.34 11.08
C ASN A 49 -9.40 -17.44 10.34
N ALA A 50 -9.68 -16.15 10.22
CA ALA A 50 -8.77 -15.19 9.59
C ALA A 50 -7.39 -15.11 10.31
N ILE A 51 -7.31 -15.41 11.60
CA ILE A 51 -6.06 -15.47 12.38
C ILE A 51 -5.11 -16.53 11.81
N SER A 52 -5.63 -17.60 11.20
CA SER A 52 -4.81 -18.66 10.61
C SER A 52 -3.97 -18.20 9.42
N TYR A 53 -4.28 -17.04 8.82
CA TYR A 53 -3.51 -16.44 7.75
C TYR A 53 -2.29 -15.65 8.25
N ILE A 54 -2.16 -15.46 9.57
CA ILE A 54 -1.02 -14.81 10.21
C ILE A 54 -0.05 -15.89 10.69
N ASN A 55 1.25 -15.72 10.41
CA ASN A 55 2.28 -16.65 10.85
C ASN A 55 2.40 -16.61 12.39
N PRO A 56 2.13 -17.72 13.08
CA PRO A 56 2.11 -17.73 14.55
C PRO A 56 3.48 -17.53 15.21
N ASN A 57 4.57 -17.76 14.46
CA ASN A 57 5.93 -17.71 14.97
C ASN A 57 6.70 -16.46 14.50
N LYS A 58 6.15 -15.73 13.51
CA LYS A 58 6.79 -14.58 12.92
C LYS A 58 5.70 -13.59 12.48
N TYR A 59 5.40 -12.63 13.33
CA TYR A 59 4.50 -11.52 12.97
C TYR A 59 5.05 -10.24 13.58
N ILE A 60 5.67 -9.44 12.71
CA ILE A 60 6.30 -8.17 13.07
C ILE A 60 5.26 -7.07 12.93
N GLN A 61 5.08 -6.27 13.98
CA GLN A 61 4.09 -5.21 14.04
C GLN A 61 4.74 -3.84 13.99
N HIS A 62 4.28 -2.97 13.08
CA HIS A 62 4.74 -1.58 12.94
C HIS A 62 3.71 -0.53 13.37
N ASN A 63 2.50 -0.92 13.77
CA ASN A 63 1.62 -0.05 14.54
C ASN A 63 2.24 0.16 15.91
N LEU A 64 2.62 1.40 16.22
CA LEU A 64 3.37 1.72 17.45
C LEU A 64 2.53 1.60 18.71
N ALA A 65 1.19 1.59 18.59
CA ALA A 65 0.27 1.40 19.70
C ALA A 65 -0.05 -0.08 19.99
N VAL A 66 0.48 -1.02 19.19
CA VAL A 66 0.21 -2.45 19.26
C VAL A 66 1.49 -3.21 19.63
N ALA A 67 1.38 -4.17 20.54
CA ALA A 67 2.50 -5.04 20.89
C ALA A 67 2.85 -5.99 19.72
N ASP A 68 4.10 -6.43 19.69
CA ASP A 68 4.62 -7.32 18.65
C ASP A 68 4.01 -8.72 18.72
N GLY A 69 4.02 -9.41 17.58
CA GLY A 69 3.57 -10.79 17.45
C GLY A 69 2.05 -10.98 17.47
N LEU A 70 1.63 -12.22 17.25
CA LEU A 70 0.22 -12.60 17.19
C LEU A 70 -0.53 -12.31 18.50
N ALA A 71 0.16 -12.36 19.64
CA ALA A 71 -0.43 -12.00 20.93
C ALA A 71 -0.84 -10.53 20.99
N GLY A 72 -0.02 -9.61 20.43
CA GLY A 72 -0.35 -8.19 20.32
C GLY A 72 -1.60 -7.96 19.47
N PHE A 73 -1.71 -8.63 18.34
CA PHE A 73 -2.94 -8.60 17.52
C PHE A 73 -4.16 -9.09 18.32
N GLY A 74 -4.02 -10.20 19.06
CA GLY A 74 -5.10 -10.75 19.90
C GLY A 74 -5.56 -9.79 21.00
N GLU A 75 -4.67 -8.98 21.59
CA GLU A 75 -5.04 -7.94 22.56
C GLU A 75 -5.84 -6.81 21.91
N VAL A 76 -5.48 -6.38 20.68
CA VAL A 76 -6.27 -5.41 19.93
C VAL A 76 -7.69 -5.91 19.70
N MET A 77 -7.84 -7.16 19.24
CA MET A 77 -9.17 -7.75 19.01
C MET A 77 -10.05 -7.78 20.25
N LYS A 78 -9.45 -7.98 21.45
CA LYS A 78 -10.20 -7.91 22.73
C LYS A 78 -10.63 -6.51 23.13
N MET A 79 -9.87 -5.49 22.71
CA MET A 79 -10.18 -4.08 23.03
C MET A 79 -11.21 -3.48 22.08
N LEU A 80 -11.44 -4.09 20.92
CA LEU A 80 -12.44 -3.60 19.96
C LEU A 80 -13.85 -3.62 20.58
N PRO A 81 -14.68 -2.60 20.32
CA PRO A 81 -16.04 -2.55 20.80
C PRO A 81 -16.85 -3.69 20.18
N GLY A 82 -17.15 -4.73 20.97
CA GLY A 82 -17.83 -5.94 20.51
C GLY A 82 -19.12 -5.64 19.74
N GLY A 83 -19.21 -6.13 18.50
CA GLY A 83 -20.40 -6.03 17.64
C GLY A 83 -20.67 -4.66 17.01
N SER A 84 -19.84 -3.65 17.29
CA SER A 84 -20.00 -2.30 16.67
C SER A 84 -18.79 -1.84 15.85
N ALA A 85 -17.64 -2.54 15.93
CA ALA A 85 -16.49 -2.24 15.10
C ALA A 85 -16.84 -2.48 13.61
N LYS A 86 -16.35 -1.58 12.74
CA LYS A 86 -16.51 -1.66 11.29
C LYS A 86 -15.17 -1.62 10.60
N ALA A 87 -15.04 -2.38 9.52
CA ALA A 87 -13.86 -2.42 8.67
C ALA A 87 -14.29 -2.73 7.22
N LYS A 88 -14.42 -1.69 6.41
CA LYS A 88 -14.81 -1.81 5.01
C LYS A 88 -13.62 -1.52 4.12
N VAL A 89 -13.05 -2.55 3.52
CA VAL A 89 -11.98 -2.40 2.52
C VAL A 89 -12.55 -1.76 1.25
N ILE A 90 -11.96 -0.68 0.81
CA ILE A 90 -12.36 0.10 -0.37
C ILE A 90 -11.49 -0.26 -1.57
N ARG A 91 -10.16 -0.34 -1.39
CA ARG A 91 -9.17 -0.65 -2.44
C ARG A 91 -8.15 -1.63 -1.91
N THR A 92 -7.65 -2.48 -2.81
CA THR A 92 -6.55 -3.41 -2.53
C THR A 92 -5.52 -3.31 -3.64
N ILE A 93 -4.23 -3.36 -3.29
CA ILE A 93 -3.10 -3.36 -4.21
C ILE A 93 -2.20 -4.52 -3.81
N GLN A 94 -1.77 -5.33 -4.76
CA GLN A 94 -0.81 -6.41 -4.52
C GLN A 94 0.43 -6.21 -5.40
N ASP A 95 1.61 -6.13 -4.78
CA ASP A 95 2.90 -6.00 -5.46
C ASP A 95 3.90 -6.98 -4.82
N GLY A 96 4.18 -8.08 -5.53
CA GLY A 96 5.04 -9.14 -5.02
C GLY A 96 4.51 -9.75 -3.71
N GLU A 97 5.33 -9.65 -2.66
CA GLU A 97 4.99 -10.14 -1.31
C GLU A 97 4.14 -9.16 -0.49
N TYR A 98 3.88 -7.95 -0.99
CA TYR A 98 3.11 -6.92 -0.29
C TYR A 98 1.66 -6.88 -0.76
N VAL A 99 0.75 -6.71 0.19
CA VAL A 99 -0.65 -6.37 -0.07
C VAL A 99 -1.00 -5.13 0.73
N ALA A 100 -1.42 -4.07 0.06
CA ALA A 100 -1.91 -2.85 0.69
C ALA A 100 -3.43 -2.75 0.57
N LEU A 101 -4.07 -2.22 1.61
CA LEU A 101 -5.50 -2.04 1.73
C LEU A 101 -5.79 -0.59 2.10
N HIS A 102 -6.74 0.05 1.41
CA HIS A 102 -7.34 1.30 1.81
C HIS A 102 -8.69 1.00 2.43
N THR A 103 -8.87 1.34 3.70
CA THR A 103 -9.99 0.85 4.52
C THR A 103 -10.70 2.00 5.24
N GLU A 104 -12.03 1.94 5.24
CA GLU A 104 -12.92 2.74 6.09
C GLU A 104 -13.19 1.97 7.38
N TYR A 105 -12.76 2.53 8.51
CA TYR A 105 -12.94 1.95 9.83
C TYR A 105 -13.92 2.75 10.67
N ASP A 106 -14.61 2.05 11.59
CA ASP A 106 -15.25 2.65 12.75
C ASP A 106 -14.98 1.76 13.98
N PHE A 107 -13.86 2.05 14.63
CA PHE A 107 -13.49 1.54 15.95
C PHE A 107 -12.80 2.67 16.72
N PHE A 108 -13.22 2.94 17.93
CA PHE A 108 -12.77 4.13 18.67
C PHE A 108 -12.97 5.47 17.90
N GLY A 109 -14.03 5.51 17.07
CA GLY A 109 -14.35 6.58 16.13
C GLY A 109 -13.98 6.26 14.68
N PRO A 110 -14.57 7.02 13.72
CA PRO A 110 -14.34 6.81 12.29
C PRO A 110 -12.89 7.13 11.90
N LYS A 111 -12.25 6.23 11.13
CA LYS A 111 -10.88 6.37 10.61
C LYS A 111 -10.81 6.03 9.13
N ALA A 112 -9.96 6.76 8.40
CA ALA A 112 -9.41 6.31 7.14
C ALA A 112 -8.06 5.64 7.42
N GLY A 113 -7.80 4.49 6.82
CA GLY A 113 -6.59 3.73 7.06
C GLY A 113 -5.98 3.13 5.81
N PHE A 114 -4.67 3.06 5.80
CA PHE A 114 -3.93 2.17 4.93
C PHE A 114 -3.24 1.11 5.78
N ASP A 115 -3.46 -0.17 5.41
CA ASP A 115 -2.77 -1.32 5.99
C ASP A 115 -1.88 -1.93 4.93
N ILE A 116 -0.67 -2.32 5.29
CA ILE A 116 0.25 -3.04 4.41
C ILE A 116 0.63 -4.33 5.11
N PHE A 117 0.43 -5.44 4.44
CA PHE A 117 0.85 -6.77 4.88
C PHE A 117 1.96 -7.29 3.99
N ARG A 118 2.98 -7.90 4.58
CA ARG A 118 3.98 -8.66 3.87
C ARG A 118 3.79 -10.15 4.13
N PHE A 119 3.90 -10.92 3.05
CA PHE A 119 3.69 -12.37 3.04
C PHE A 119 5.00 -13.13 2.85
N GLU A 120 5.15 -14.24 3.54
CA GLU A 120 6.15 -15.28 3.26
C GLU A 120 5.43 -16.63 3.27
N ASP A 121 5.67 -17.46 2.26
CA ASP A 121 5.06 -18.79 2.11
C ASP A 121 3.53 -18.79 2.32
N GLY A 122 2.86 -17.76 1.81
CA GLY A 122 1.41 -17.62 1.86
C GLY A 122 0.83 -17.23 3.24
N LEU A 123 1.67 -16.83 4.20
CA LEU A 123 1.27 -16.33 5.52
C LEU A 123 1.74 -14.89 5.73
N ILE A 124 0.94 -14.11 6.43
CA ILE A 124 1.29 -12.74 6.85
C ILE A 124 2.39 -12.83 7.92
N VAL A 125 3.51 -12.17 7.67
CA VAL A 125 4.66 -12.13 8.59
C VAL A 125 4.96 -10.74 9.12
N GLU A 126 4.34 -9.68 8.54
CA GLU A 126 4.64 -8.31 8.92
C GLU A 126 3.47 -7.40 8.55
N HIS A 127 3.22 -6.38 9.38
CA HIS A 127 2.10 -5.45 9.22
C HIS A 127 2.50 -4.02 9.56
N TRP A 128 2.13 -3.11 8.70
CA TRP A 128 2.17 -1.66 8.88
C TRP A 128 0.77 -1.10 8.68
N ASP A 129 0.47 -0.03 9.36
CA ASP A 129 -0.75 0.75 9.11
C ASP A 129 -0.47 2.26 9.19
N ASN A 130 -1.40 3.06 8.77
CA ASN A 130 -1.41 4.50 8.95
C ASN A 130 -2.86 4.96 9.03
N LEU A 131 -3.25 5.51 10.17
CA LEU A 131 -4.64 5.82 10.49
C LEU A 131 -4.83 7.32 10.70
N GLN A 132 -5.89 7.87 10.11
CA GLN A 132 -6.29 9.27 10.26
C GLN A 132 -7.77 9.36 10.59
N ASP A 133 -8.17 10.32 11.43
CA ASP A 133 -9.58 10.59 11.69
C ASP A 133 -10.30 11.00 10.41
N VAL A 134 -11.53 10.48 10.24
CA VAL A 134 -12.38 10.89 9.12
C VAL A 134 -12.82 12.32 9.32
N ALA A 135 -12.60 13.14 8.31
CA ALA A 135 -13.03 14.54 8.28
C ALA A 135 -14.31 14.73 7.45
N LYS A 136 -14.87 15.94 7.51
CA LYS A 136 -15.88 16.35 6.54
C LYS A 136 -15.30 16.35 5.13
N PRO A 137 -16.15 16.28 4.08
CA PRO A 137 -15.67 16.41 2.71
C PRO A 137 -14.77 17.64 2.53
N ASN A 138 -13.77 17.50 1.67
CA ASN A 138 -12.82 18.57 1.35
C ASN A 138 -13.49 19.75 0.59
N PRO A 139 -12.77 20.83 0.26
CA PRO A 139 -13.36 21.97 -0.43
C PRO A 139 -13.94 21.67 -1.82
N SER A 140 -13.65 20.50 -2.41
CA SER A 140 -14.27 20.01 -3.65
C SER A 140 -15.38 18.98 -3.42
N ASP A 141 -15.87 18.88 -2.19
CA ASP A 141 -16.93 17.93 -1.78
C ASP A 141 -16.53 16.47 -1.97
N ARG A 142 -15.22 16.15 -1.81
CA ARG A 142 -14.66 14.80 -1.87
C ARG A 142 -14.47 14.25 -0.47
N THR A 143 -14.74 12.95 -0.32
CA THR A 143 -14.40 12.20 0.91
C THR A 143 -13.06 11.49 0.77
N GLN A 144 -12.52 10.99 1.89
CA GLN A 144 -11.30 10.17 1.90
C GLN A 144 -11.48 8.81 1.22
N PHE A 145 -12.69 8.40 0.83
CA PHE A 145 -13.02 7.04 0.38
C PHE A 145 -13.56 6.94 -1.05
N ASP A 146 -14.23 7.97 -1.56
CA ASP A 146 -14.80 7.96 -2.92
C ASP A 146 -13.72 7.96 -4.00
N GLY A 147 -14.12 8.02 -5.26
CA GLY A 147 -13.23 7.96 -6.42
C GLY A 147 -13.05 6.54 -6.98
N ALA A 148 -12.06 6.38 -7.86
CA ALA A 148 -11.84 5.15 -8.61
C ALA A 148 -11.39 3.98 -7.71
N THR A 149 -11.86 2.77 -8.03
CA THR A 149 -11.49 1.53 -7.31
C THR A 149 -11.01 0.42 -8.24
N GLU A 150 -11.25 0.55 -9.53
CA GLU A 150 -10.90 -0.48 -10.52
C GLU A 150 -9.41 -0.40 -10.90
N ILE A 151 -8.72 -1.53 -10.78
CA ILE A 151 -7.34 -1.66 -11.23
C ILE A 151 -7.34 -1.90 -12.73
N THR A 152 -6.69 -1.00 -13.47
CA THR A 152 -6.45 -1.09 -14.91
C THR A 152 -4.96 -1.05 -15.21
N ASP A 153 -4.55 -1.18 -16.48
CA ASP A 153 -3.17 -1.02 -16.91
C ASP A 153 -2.13 -1.88 -16.15
N VAL A 154 -2.50 -3.12 -15.79
CA VAL A 154 -1.64 -4.03 -15.02
C VAL A 154 -0.27 -4.25 -15.67
N ASN A 155 -0.21 -4.18 -17.00
CA ASN A 155 1.04 -4.27 -17.77
C ASN A 155 1.92 -3.00 -17.68
N LYS A 156 1.42 -1.90 -17.11
CA LYS A 156 2.15 -0.63 -16.88
C LYS A 156 2.52 -0.41 -15.42
N THR A 157 2.39 -1.42 -14.57
CA THR A 157 2.66 -1.28 -13.12
C THR A 157 4.03 -0.66 -12.85
N ASP A 158 5.10 -1.16 -13.45
CA ASP A 158 6.45 -0.65 -13.22
C ASP A 158 6.64 0.78 -13.74
N GLU A 159 6.02 1.11 -14.88
CA GLU A 159 6.03 2.46 -15.44
C GLU A 159 5.31 3.45 -14.53
N ASN A 160 4.13 3.08 -14.02
CA ASN A 160 3.35 3.90 -13.10
C ASN A 160 4.06 4.09 -11.75
N LYS A 161 4.72 3.03 -11.22
CA LYS A 161 5.59 3.13 -10.04
C LYS A 161 6.74 4.11 -10.26
N ALA A 162 7.36 4.08 -11.43
CA ALA A 162 8.45 5.01 -11.77
C ALA A 162 7.97 6.46 -11.83
N ILE A 163 6.79 6.74 -12.42
CA ILE A 163 6.19 8.08 -12.46
C ILE A 163 5.96 8.60 -11.03
N VAL A 164 5.33 7.81 -10.17
CA VAL A 164 5.05 8.21 -8.79
C VAL A 164 6.33 8.37 -7.99
N SER A 165 7.31 7.48 -8.15
CA SER A 165 8.62 7.59 -7.49
C SER A 165 9.33 8.89 -7.88
N ASP A 166 9.34 9.25 -9.17
CA ASP A 166 9.95 10.51 -9.65
C ASP A 166 9.18 11.74 -9.14
N PHE A 167 7.83 11.67 -9.08
CA PHE A 167 6.99 12.70 -8.45
C PHE A 167 7.34 12.91 -6.98
N VAL A 168 7.39 11.83 -6.19
CA VAL A 168 7.73 11.89 -4.76
C VAL A 168 9.12 12.52 -4.58
N GLN A 169 10.12 12.08 -5.35
CA GLN A 169 11.48 12.61 -5.24
C GLN A 169 11.59 14.07 -5.68
N THR A 170 10.91 14.45 -6.79
CA THR A 170 11.09 15.75 -7.41
C THR A 170 10.20 16.82 -6.77
N ILE A 171 8.93 16.48 -6.57
CA ILE A 171 7.93 17.43 -6.06
C ILE A 171 7.85 17.41 -4.54
N LEU A 172 7.61 16.23 -3.94
CA LEU A 172 7.34 16.16 -2.51
C LEU A 172 8.60 16.33 -1.67
N MET A 173 9.71 15.69 -2.04
CA MET A 173 10.95 15.73 -1.24
C MET A 173 11.84 16.93 -1.57
N LYS A 174 12.03 17.27 -2.86
CA LYS A 174 12.88 18.40 -3.27
C LYS A 174 12.15 19.72 -3.38
N GLY A 175 10.80 19.69 -3.47
CA GLY A 175 9.99 20.90 -3.61
C GLY A 175 10.14 21.61 -4.97
N ASP A 176 10.60 20.90 -6.03
CA ASP A 176 10.78 21.49 -7.35
C ASP A 176 9.44 21.60 -8.12
N MET A 177 8.62 22.55 -7.69
CA MET A 177 7.30 22.79 -8.28
C MET A 177 7.38 23.23 -9.75
N SER A 178 8.55 23.62 -10.28
CA SER A 178 8.71 23.96 -11.69
C SER A 178 8.52 22.75 -12.61
N GLN A 179 8.61 21.53 -12.08
CA GLN A 179 8.43 20.27 -12.80
C GLN A 179 7.02 19.67 -12.66
N ILE A 180 6.09 20.32 -11.94
CA ILE A 180 4.79 19.74 -11.59
C ILE A 180 3.99 19.28 -12.80
N SER A 181 4.04 20.05 -13.91
CA SER A 181 3.35 19.72 -15.17
C SER A 181 3.85 18.45 -15.87
N LYS A 182 5.00 17.92 -15.48
CA LYS A 182 5.43 16.58 -15.93
C LYS A 182 4.50 15.48 -15.40
N PHE A 183 3.99 15.66 -14.19
CA PHE A 183 3.29 14.64 -13.41
C PHE A 183 1.78 14.83 -13.40
N ILE A 184 1.30 16.06 -13.37
CA ILE A 184 -0.12 16.41 -13.22
C ILE A 184 -0.52 17.29 -14.40
N GLY A 185 -1.76 17.13 -14.88
CA GLY A 185 -2.31 17.97 -15.95
C GLY A 185 -2.57 19.40 -15.49
N ASP A 186 -2.67 20.33 -16.46
CA ASP A 186 -2.73 21.77 -16.17
C ASP A 186 -4.13 22.28 -15.78
N LYS A 187 -5.19 21.49 -16.07
CA LYS A 187 -6.55 21.85 -15.72
C LYS A 187 -6.91 21.32 -14.33
N ASP A 188 -7.69 22.07 -13.59
CA ASP A 188 -8.17 21.63 -12.25
C ASP A 188 -8.97 20.31 -12.31
N SER A 189 -9.64 20.04 -13.44
CA SER A 189 -10.32 18.76 -13.67
C SER A 189 -9.38 17.55 -13.89
N ASP A 190 -8.09 17.80 -14.12
CA ASP A 190 -7.13 16.75 -14.46
C ASP A 190 -6.54 16.07 -13.21
N TYR A 191 -6.82 16.59 -12.00
CA TYR A 191 -6.32 16.06 -10.75
C TYR A 191 -7.38 16.10 -9.64
N ILE A 192 -7.88 14.95 -9.25
CA ILE A 192 -8.87 14.78 -8.18
C ILE A 192 -8.14 14.58 -6.86
N GLN A 193 -8.57 15.32 -5.83
CA GLN A 193 -7.92 15.31 -4.53
C GLN A 193 -8.88 14.81 -3.45
N HIS A 194 -8.43 13.82 -2.64
CA HIS A 194 -9.17 13.29 -1.51
C HIS A 194 -8.56 13.63 -0.13
N ASN A 195 -7.45 14.39 -0.12
CA ASN A 195 -6.95 14.96 1.12
C ASN A 195 -8.00 15.89 1.75
N VAL A 196 -8.16 15.83 3.06
CA VAL A 196 -9.23 16.51 3.81
C VAL A 196 -9.21 18.03 3.71
N ALA A 197 -8.08 18.63 3.36
CA ALA A 197 -7.89 20.09 3.34
C ALA A 197 -7.61 20.67 1.95
N VAL A 198 -7.47 19.82 0.92
CA VAL A 198 -7.01 20.23 -0.41
C VAL A 198 -8.13 20.08 -1.44
N ALA A 199 -8.39 21.14 -2.21
CA ALA A 199 -9.33 21.08 -3.33
C ALA A 199 -8.71 20.40 -4.56
N ASP A 200 -9.55 20.01 -5.53
CA ASP A 200 -9.13 19.45 -6.81
C ASP A 200 -8.19 20.39 -7.57
N GLY A 201 -7.34 19.81 -8.40
CA GLY A 201 -6.47 20.50 -9.34
C GLY A 201 -5.22 21.12 -8.74
N LEU A 202 -4.36 21.63 -9.63
CA LEU A 202 -3.15 22.35 -9.21
C LEU A 202 -3.47 23.65 -8.48
N SER A 203 -4.60 24.30 -8.78
CA SER A 203 -5.05 25.49 -8.07
C SER A 203 -5.37 25.18 -6.60
N GLY A 204 -6.07 24.07 -6.31
CA GLY A 204 -6.36 23.62 -4.95
C GLY A 204 -5.10 23.28 -4.16
N LEU A 205 -4.18 22.53 -4.77
CA LEU A 205 -2.89 22.21 -4.19
C LEU A 205 -2.08 23.49 -3.89
N GLY A 206 -2.04 24.43 -4.82
CA GLY A 206 -1.33 25.71 -4.65
C GLY A 206 -1.88 26.55 -3.50
N VAL A 207 -3.22 26.60 -3.34
CA VAL A 207 -3.88 27.30 -2.21
C VAL A 207 -3.49 26.65 -0.89
N ALA A 208 -3.55 25.31 -0.80
CA ALA A 208 -3.23 24.59 0.44
C ALA A 208 -1.76 24.78 0.84
N LEU A 209 -0.81 24.64 -0.10
CA LEU A 209 0.62 24.85 0.18
C LEU A 209 0.92 26.29 0.61
N LYS A 210 0.26 27.28 -0.01
CA LYS A 210 0.38 28.69 0.40
C LYS A 210 -0.13 28.92 1.83
N GLN A 211 -1.30 28.38 2.18
CA GLN A 211 -1.86 28.49 3.53
C GLN A 211 -0.93 27.87 4.59
N LEU A 212 -0.34 26.70 4.30
CA LEU A 212 0.63 26.06 5.19
C LEU A 212 1.89 26.92 5.38
N ALA A 213 2.39 27.50 4.29
CA ALA A 213 3.55 28.38 4.34
C ALA A 213 3.28 29.66 5.16
N GLU A 214 2.13 30.31 4.95
CA GLU A 214 1.69 31.51 5.69
C GLU A 214 1.48 31.20 7.18
N ALA A 215 1.02 30.00 7.52
CA ALA A 215 0.88 29.54 8.90
C ALA A 215 2.20 29.13 9.56
N GLY A 216 3.34 29.12 8.82
CA GLY A 216 4.61 28.62 9.32
C GLY A 216 4.65 27.12 9.63
N MET A 217 3.78 26.34 8.96
CA MET A 217 3.62 24.91 9.15
C MET A 217 3.91 24.15 7.84
N PRO A 218 5.16 24.18 7.33
CA PRO A 218 5.47 23.50 6.08
C PRO A 218 5.26 21.98 6.19
N MET A 219 4.80 21.39 5.10
CA MET A 219 4.81 19.95 4.90
C MET A 219 6.18 19.57 4.33
N VAL A 220 6.88 18.65 4.99
CA VAL A 220 8.25 18.23 4.61
C VAL A 220 8.29 16.72 4.48
N TYR A 221 8.58 16.23 3.29
CA TYR A 221 8.89 14.83 3.03
C TYR A 221 10.41 14.64 3.13
N SER A 222 10.88 13.87 4.12
CA SER A 222 12.31 13.69 4.40
C SER A 222 12.89 12.44 3.77
N LYS A 223 12.11 11.37 3.73
CA LYS A 223 12.52 10.07 3.20
C LYS A 223 11.33 9.29 2.66
N ASN A 224 11.48 8.69 1.49
CA ASN A 224 10.55 7.67 0.99
C ASN A 224 11.08 6.27 1.37
N HIS A 225 10.23 5.44 1.94
CA HIS A 225 10.55 4.12 2.46
C HIS A 225 10.05 3.00 1.57
N LEU A 226 8.93 3.20 0.86
CA LEU A 226 8.30 2.18 0.03
C LEU A 226 7.53 2.80 -1.12
N ILE A 227 7.61 2.18 -2.29
CA ILE A 227 6.73 2.38 -3.44
C ILE A 227 6.23 1.00 -3.87
N ILE A 228 4.93 0.77 -3.77
CA ILE A 228 4.27 -0.43 -4.28
C ILE A 228 3.13 -0.04 -5.21
N GLY A 229 2.83 -0.90 -6.18
CA GLY A 229 1.79 -0.58 -7.15
C GLY A 229 1.18 -1.80 -7.80
N GLU A 230 -0.01 -1.63 -8.34
CA GLU A 230 -0.68 -2.59 -9.20
C GLU A 230 -1.49 -1.84 -10.24
N GLY A 231 -1.13 -2.06 -11.51
CA GLY A 231 -1.74 -1.34 -12.61
C GLY A 231 -1.59 0.16 -12.45
N ASN A 232 -2.73 0.84 -12.48
CA ASN A 232 -2.85 2.30 -12.38
C ASN A 232 -2.81 2.85 -10.95
N PHE A 233 -2.76 2.01 -9.89
CA PHE A 233 -2.65 2.46 -8.50
C PHE A 233 -1.24 2.26 -7.95
N VAL A 234 -0.70 3.29 -7.29
CA VAL A 234 0.63 3.26 -6.67
C VAL A 234 0.55 3.91 -5.29
N LEU A 235 0.97 3.17 -4.26
CA LEU A 235 1.07 3.64 -2.88
C LEU A 235 2.53 3.99 -2.56
N SER A 236 2.73 5.19 -2.03
CA SER A 236 3.99 5.71 -1.50
C SER A 236 3.93 5.78 0.01
N VAL A 237 4.95 5.31 0.70
CA VAL A 237 5.11 5.46 2.15
C VAL A 237 6.32 6.33 2.42
N SER A 238 6.09 7.47 3.06
CA SER A 238 7.14 8.45 3.34
C SER A 238 7.15 8.89 4.79
N GLU A 239 8.29 9.40 5.22
CA GLU A 239 8.55 9.97 6.53
C GLU A 239 8.83 11.46 6.40
N GLY A 240 8.36 12.26 7.37
CA GLY A 240 8.64 13.67 7.34
C GLY A 240 8.08 14.46 8.51
N GLN A 241 7.76 15.72 8.25
CA GLN A 241 7.18 16.63 9.25
C GLN A 241 5.94 17.32 8.70
N PHE A 242 4.92 17.40 9.52
CA PHE A 242 3.70 18.15 9.24
C PHE A 242 3.17 18.77 10.55
N MET A 243 2.76 20.04 10.51
CA MET A 243 2.29 20.78 11.70
C MET A 243 3.25 20.70 12.90
N ASN A 244 4.55 20.76 12.64
CA ASN A 244 5.63 20.61 13.62
C ASN A 244 5.68 19.25 14.34
N GLN A 245 5.06 18.23 13.77
CA GLN A 245 5.09 16.85 14.26
C GLN A 245 5.87 15.96 13.29
N HIS A 246 6.59 14.96 13.84
CA HIS A 246 7.12 13.85 13.06
C HIS A 246 5.97 12.95 12.61
N VAL A 247 5.87 12.68 11.31
CA VAL A 247 4.71 11.98 10.73
C VAL A 247 5.12 10.92 9.72
N ALA A 248 4.22 9.96 9.51
CA ALA A 248 4.21 9.08 8.35
C ALA A 248 3.13 9.58 7.37
N PHE A 249 3.50 9.65 6.10
CA PHE A 249 2.62 9.92 4.97
C PHE A 249 2.41 8.63 4.19
N TYR A 250 1.15 8.23 4.01
CA TYR A 250 0.77 7.17 3.09
C TYR A 250 -0.07 7.81 1.99
N ASP A 251 0.52 7.89 0.80
CA ASP A 251 -0.04 8.58 -0.36
C ASP A 251 -0.39 7.56 -1.44
N LEU A 252 -1.66 7.40 -1.74
CA LEU A 252 -2.15 6.57 -2.83
C LEU A 252 -2.43 7.44 -4.05
N PHE A 253 -1.80 7.11 -5.16
CA PHE A 253 -1.97 7.79 -6.44
C PHE A 253 -2.63 6.88 -7.45
N ARG A 254 -3.47 7.47 -8.31
CA ARG A 254 -3.91 6.82 -9.55
C ARG A 254 -3.27 7.52 -10.74
N VAL A 255 -2.70 6.71 -11.62
CA VAL A 255 -2.06 7.17 -12.85
C VAL A 255 -2.94 6.83 -14.04
N ASP A 256 -3.13 7.77 -14.95
CA ASP A 256 -3.80 7.58 -16.24
C ASP A 256 -3.10 8.41 -17.31
N ASN A 257 -2.85 7.80 -18.48
CA ASN A 257 -2.15 8.45 -19.59
C ASN A 257 -0.83 9.14 -19.16
N ASP A 258 -0.02 8.41 -18.36
CA ASP A 258 1.29 8.83 -17.83
C ASP A 258 1.22 10.08 -16.93
N LYS A 259 0.04 10.38 -16.36
CA LYS A 259 -0.18 11.46 -15.40
C LYS A 259 -0.81 10.95 -14.13
N ILE A 260 -0.46 11.57 -13.00
CA ILE A 260 -1.16 11.40 -11.74
C ILE A 260 -2.47 12.20 -11.84
N VAL A 261 -3.59 11.49 -11.75
CA VAL A 261 -4.93 12.06 -11.96
C VAL A 261 -5.80 12.05 -10.71
N GLU A 262 -5.37 11.32 -9.66
CA GLU A 262 -6.15 11.21 -8.43
C GLU A 262 -5.24 10.83 -7.25
N HIS A 263 -5.56 11.35 -6.06
CA HIS A 263 -4.74 11.18 -4.85
C HIS A 263 -5.59 11.05 -3.60
N TRP A 264 -5.26 10.06 -2.77
CA TRP A 264 -5.75 9.83 -1.41
C TRP A 264 -4.56 9.78 -0.48
N ASP A 265 -4.73 10.22 0.75
CA ASP A 265 -3.67 10.11 1.75
C ASP A 265 -4.20 9.84 3.17
N THR A 266 -3.28 9.41 4.01
CA THR A 266 -3.39 9.50 5.47
C THR A 266 -2.09 10.03 6.03
N ILE A 267 -2.20 10.92 7.03
CA ILE A 267 -1.07 11.52 7.74
C ILE A 267 -1.21 11.16 9.21
N GLU A 268 -0.27 10.40 9.74
CA GLU A 268 -0.30 9.96 11.14
C GLU A 268 0.94 10.43 11.88
N ALA A 269 0.72 11.04 13.07
CA ALA A 269 1.81 11.46 13.93
C ALA A 269 2.54 10.24 14.51
N ILE A 270 3.87 10.26 14.48
CA ILE A 270 4.72 9.25 15.11
C ILE A 270 4.96 9.68 16.56
N PRO A 271 4.42 8.94 17.55
CA PRO A 271 4.58 9.31 18.95
C PRO A 271 6.03 9.16 19.42
N PRO A 272 6.40 9.78 20.55
CA PRO A 272 7.70 9.58 21.17
C PRO A 272 7.98 8.09 21.44
N LYS A 273 9.24 7.67 21.26
CA LYS A 273 9.64 6.26 21.40
C LYS A 273 9.27 5.65 22.77
N SER A 274 9.12 6.45 23.80
CA SER A 274 8.71 6.02 25.14
C SER A 274 7.24 5.51 25.20
N GLU A 275 6.43 5.83 24.18
CA GLU A 275 5.02 5.42 24.08
C GLU A 275 4.82 4.17 23.22
N TRP A 276 5.86 3.71 22.51
CA TRP A 276 5.77 2.57 21.62
C TRP A 276 5.56 1.27 22.39
N LYS A 277 4.66 0.43 21.88
CA LYS A 277 4.36 -0.90 22.44
C LYS A 277 5.21 -2.00 21.80
N ASN A 278 5.92 -1.71 20.71
CA ASN A 278 6.87 -2.61 20.07
C ASN A 278 8.19 -1.87 19.77
N GLY A 279 9.23 -2.61 19.41
CA GLY A 279 10.56 -2.06 19.13
C GLY A 279 10.90 -1.91 17.64
N ASN A 280 9.95 -2.21 16.73
CA ASN A 280 10.21 -2.36 15.29
C ASN A 280 10.23 -1.00 14.54
N GLY A 281 9.62 0.04 15.14
CA GLY A 281 9.46 1.35 14.52
C GLY A 281 8.33 1.40 13.50
N LYS A 282 7.99 2.62 13.02
CA LYS A 282 6.89 2.86 12.08
C LYS A 282 7.20 2.38 10.66
N PHE A 283 8.48 2.34 10.32
CA PHE A 283 8.99 1.94 9.01
C PHE A 283 9.80 0.63 9.16
N GLY A 284 10.69 0.28 8.28
CA GLY A 284 11.48 -0.96 8.35
C GLY A 284 11.17 -1.89 7.18
N PHE A 285 10.65 -1.31 6.11
CA PHE A 285 10.43 -2.02 4.85
C PHE A 285 11.74 -2.58 4.30
N LYS A 286 11.68 -3.77 3.70
CA LYS A 286 12.83 -4.51 3.15
C LYS A 286 12.89 -4.40 1.63
#